data_414dbdc084266631f391f1f88d114774
#
_entry.id   414dbdc084266631f391f1f88d114774
#
_cell.length_a   1.000
_cell.length_b   1.000
_cell.length_c   1.000
_cell.angle_alpha   90.00
_cell.angle_beta   90.00
_cell.angle_gamma   90.00
#
_symmetry.space_group_name_H-M   'P 1'
#
loop_
_entity.id
_entity.type
_entity.pdbx_description
1 polymer ?
#
loop_
_entity_poly.entity_id
_entity_poly.type
_entity_poly.pdbx_seq_one_letter_code
_entity_poly.pdbx_strand_id
1 'polypeptide(L)'
;MSQPREYDNLLKYLAEHYPTELASWLLGRTVTGVRILKSELSLQPIRADAVHLLELEDEILHVEFETDPTNSEPPLELRLLDYFVRIYRRERKPVRQVVIALAETSVHIPDEFHVGDTWHRYRVVKLWEQDSAPLLAHTGLWPLAVLAHAAQPEQLLMEVAEKVSTIVDDDERSDLTAAAGILAGLRFDRNLVRRLFRKEIMMQSVIYREILAEGEQIGEQHGELRGALIGRLSVVERLLKHRLGLIPPEAQAQITALTSPELDLLSEALLDFNTVDDLTGWLAAIRS
;
A
#
# COMPACT_ATOMS: atom_id res chain seq x y z
N MET A 1 5.78 -0.95 -7.20
CA MET A 1 4.35 -1.33 -6.99
C MET A 1 3.87 -0.48 -5.83
N SER A 2 2.77 0.30 -5.98
CA SER A 2 2.21 1.06 -4.86
C SER A 2 1.74 0.09 -3.77
N GLN A 3 1.88 0.46 -2.49
CA GLN A 3 1.30 -0.27 -1.37
C GLN A 3 -0.18 -0.58 -1.66
N PRO A 4 -0.69 -1.74 -1.26
CA PRO A 4 -2.13 -1.99 -1.31
C PRO A 4 -2.83 -0.93 -0.45
N ARG A 5 -3.75 -0.17 -1.02
CA ARG A 5 -4.49 0.93 -0.35
C ARG A 5 -5.25 0.48 0.90
N GLU A 6 -5.48 -0.83 1.02
CA GLU A 6 -6.12 -1.43 2.20
C GLU A 6 -5.38 -1.14 3.51
N TYR A 7 -4.01 -1.12 3.47
CA TYR A 7 -3.22 -0.79 4.66
C TYR A 7 -3.23 0.71 4.95
N ASP A 8 -3.24 1.55 3.91
CA ASP A 8 -3.23 3.00 4.08
C ASP A 8 -4.47 3.49 4.81
N ASN A 9 -5.66 3.04 4.40
CA ASN A 9 -6.93 3.40 5.04
C ASN A 9 -6.97 2.94 6.51
N LEU A 10 -6.52 1.72 6.76
CA LEU A 10 -6.45 1.15 8.11
C LEU A 10 -5.50 1.92 9.02
N LEU A 11 -4.29 2.17 8.54
CA LEU A 11 -3.24 2.82 9.32
C LEU A 11 -3.56 4.30 9.54
N LYS A 12 -4.22 4.92 8.56
CA LYS A 12 -4.82 6.24 8.71
C LYS A 12 -5.84 6.26 9.84
N TYR A 13 -6.75 5.30 9.86
CA TYR A 13 -7.72 5.18 10.95
C TYR A 13 -7.03 5.08 12.31
N LEU A 14 -6.02 4.21 12.46
CA LEU A 14 -5.29 4.06 13.73
C LEU A 14 -4.61 5.38 14.15
N ALA A 15 -3.97 6.07 13.21
CA ALA A 15 -3.31 7.34 13.49
C ALA A 15 -4.30 8.46 13.83
N GLU A 16 -5.49 8.47 13.24
CA GLU A 16 -6.52 9.48 13.47
C GLU A 16 -7.33 9.24 14.75
N HIS A 17 -7.61 7.99 15.10
CA HIS A 17 -8.42 7.66 16.29
C HIS A 17 -7.61 7.49 17.56
N TYR A 18 -6.33 7.08 17.44
CA TYR A 18 -5.42 6.85 18.56
C TYR A 18 -4.12 7.67 18.47
N PRO A 19 -4.18 8.98 18.15
CA PRO A 19 -2.99 9.79 17.90
C PRO A 19 -2.09 9.95 19.12
N THR A 20 -2.69 10.05 20.31
CA THR A 20 -1.97 10.21 21.58
C THR A 20 -1.21 8.94 21.96
N GLU A 21 -1.81 7.77 21.77
CA GLU A 21 -1.21 6.48 22.05
C GLU A 21 -0.05 6.21 21.11
N LEU A 22 -0.27 6.43 19.82
CA LEU A 22 0.75 6.27 18.77
C LEU A 22 1.94 7.20 19.02
N ALA A 23 1.69 8.49 19.28
CA ALA A 23 2.75 9.47 19.56
C ALA A 23 3.51 9.12 20.84
N SER A 24 2.81 8.73 21.90
CA SER A 24 3.45 8.37 23.18
C SER A 24 4.38 7.15 23.03
N TRP A 25 3.93 6.13 22.31
CA TRP A 25 4.73 4.96 22.02
C TRP A 25 5.98 5.30 21.19
N LEU A 26 5.81 6.03 20.09
CA LEU A 26 6.92 6.38 19.19
C LEU A 26 7.96 7.28 19.85
N LEU A 27 7.54 8.19 20.73
CA LEU A 27 8.44 9.13 21.42
C LEU A 27 9.01 8.54 22.73
N GLY A 28 8.50 7.41 23.20
CA GLY A 28 8.90 6.80 24.46
C GLY A 28 8.59 7.65 25.69
N ARG A 29 7.59 8.55 25.60
CA ARG A 29 7.13 9.43 26.69
C ARG A 29 5.64 9.69 26.56
N THR A 30 4.96 9.90 27.67
CA THR A 30 3.56 10.34 27.64
C THR A 30 3.45 11.72 26.99
N VAL A 31 2.57 11.84 26.00
CA VAL A 31 2.19 13.11 25.38
C VAL A 31 0.70 13.36 25.56
N THR A 32 0.31 14.64 25.60
CA THR A 32 -1.08 15.07 25.69
C THR A 32 -1.35 16.18 24.68
N GLY A 33 -2.62 16.41 24.36
CA GLY A 33 -2.98 17.51 23.45
C GLY A 33 -2.54 17.33 22.00
N VAL A 34 -2.41 16.07 21.55
CA VAL A 34 -2.05 15.75 20.17
C VAL A 34 -3.19 16.18 19.23
N ARG A 35 -2.86 16.92 18.19
CA ARG A 35 -3.80 17.31 17.13
C ARG A 35 -3.36 16.72 15.80
N ILE A 36 -4.36 16.27 15.02
CA ILE A 36 -4.12 15.77 13.67
C ILE A 36 -4.10 16.96 12.71
N LEU A 37 -3.04 17.09 11.94
CA LEU A 37 -2.95 18.10 10.90
C LEU A 37 -3.45 17.53 9.56
N LYS A 38 -4.12 18.39 8.76
CA LYS A 38 -4.50 18.01 7.41
C LYS A 38 -3.25 17.73 6.57
N SER A 39 -3.23 16.55 5.95
CA SER A 39 -2.08 16.05 5.18
C SER A 39 -1.99 16.60 3.75
N GLU A 40 -2.91 17.47 3.30
CA GLU A 40 -2.88 18.06 1.96
C GLU A 40 -1.65 18.97 1.80
N LEU A 41 -0.55 18.37 1.37
CA LEU A 41 0.68 19.06 0.99
C LEU A 41 0.59 19.42 -0.49
N SER A 42 -0.14 20.51 -0.83
CA SER A 42 -0.27 20.97 -2.22
C SER A 42 1.03 21.52 -2.76
N LEU A 43 1.59 20.90 -3.78
CA LEU A 43 2.31 21.40 -4.95
C LEU A 43 2.91 20.23 -5.71
N GLN A 44 2.22 19.78 -6.75
CA GLN A 44 2.42 18.62 -7.63
C GLN A 44 1.99 17.26 -7.05
N PRO A 45 1.38 16.39 -7.87
CA PRO A 45 0.90 15.10 -7.42
C PRO A 45 2.06 14.11 -7.29
N ILE A 46 2.86 14.25 -6.23
CA ILE A 46 3.38 13.06 -5.60
C ILE A 46 2.13 12.49 -4.94
N ARG A 47 1.66 11.33 -5.38
CA ARG A 47 0.58 10.60 -4.72
C ARG A 47 1.03 10.42 -3.27
N ALA A 48 0.56 11.32 -2.39
CA ALA A 48 0.78 11.25 -0.97
C ALA A 48 -0.17 10.16 -0.47
N ASP A 49 0.30 8.93 -0.51
CA ASP A 49 -0.30 7.85 0.23
C ASP A 49 -0.15 8.25 1.71
N ALA A 50 -1.26 8.45 2.37
CA ALA A 50 -1.47 8.72 3.80
C ALA A 50 -0.28 9.27 4.62
N VAL A 51 0.06 10.57 4.46
CA VAL A 51 1.00 11.27 5.36
C VAL A 51 0.28 11.56 6.68
N HIS A 52 0.75 10.98 7.77
CA HIS A 52 0.18 11.19 9.11
C HIS A 52 0.97 12.24 9.85
N LEU A 53 0.32 13.39 10.13
CA LEU A 53 0.92 14.52 10.83
C LEU A 53 0.23 14.72 12.18
N LEU A 54 0.98 14.49 13.25
CA LEU A 54 0.53 14.67 14.62
C LEU A 54 1.21 15.91 15.20
N GLU A 55 0.43 16.96 15.45
CA GLU A 55 0.94 18.17 16.08
C GLU A 55 1.01 17.98 17.59
N LEU A 56 2.20 18.13 18.12
CA LEU A 56 2.50 18.20 19.53
C LEU A 56 2.67 19.68 19.95
N GLU A 57 2.87 19.97 21.22
CA GLU A 57 3.03 21.33 21.73
C GLU A 57 4.16 22.08 21.00
N ASP A 58 5.35 21.46 20.92
CA ASP A 58 6.56 22.10 20.42
C ASP A 58 7.10 21.51 19.09
N GLU A 59 6.56 20.41 18.61
CA GLU A 59 7.05 19.71 17.43
C GLU A 59 5.91 19.07 16.62
N ILE A 60 6.20 18.75 15.36
CA ILE A 60 5.35 17.93 14.49
C ILE A 60 5.95 16.53 14.43
N LEU A 61 5.15 15.51 14.75
CA LEU A 61 5.51 14.13 14.50
C LEU A 61 4.89 13.69 13.16
N HIS A 62 5.77 13.44 12.19
CA HIS A 62 5.41 12.84 10.91
C HIS A 62 5.61 11.34 10.98
N VAL A 63 4.56 10.56 10.77
CA VAL A 63 4.59 9.09 10.78
C VAL A 63 4.28 8.58 9.39
N GLU A 64 5.11 7.69 8.89
CA GLU A 64 4.91 6.95 7.66
C GLU A 64 4.90 5.45 7.92
N PHE A 65 3.92 4.73 7.36
CA PHE A 65 3.83 3.28 7.45
C PHE A 65 4.24 2.65 6.13
N GLU A 66 5.14 1.67 6.16
CA GLU A 66 5.70 1.05 4.98
C GLU A 66 5.63 -0.48 5.04
N THR A 67 5.04 -1.09 4.02
CA THR A 67 5.08 -2.55 3.84
C THR A 67 6.29 -3.00 3.04
N ASP A 68 6.77 -2.18 2.12
CA ASP A 68 7.98 -2.43 1.31
C ASP A 68 8.83 -1.15 1.19
N PRO A 69 9.55 -0.75 2.27
CA PRO A 69 10.31 0.49 2.30
C PRO A 69 11.52 0.51 1.36
N THR A 70 11.89 -0.65 0.80
CA THR A 70 13.08 -0.79 -0.06
C THR A 70 12.77 -0.67 -1.56
N ASN A 71 11.50 -0.66 -1.95
CA ASN A 71 11.06 -0.66 -3.34
C ASN A 71 10.07 0.49 -3.63
N SER A 72 10.33 1.65 -3.04
CA SER A 72 9.50 2.84 -3.25
C SER A 72 10.06 3.75 -4.35
N GLU A 73 9.17 4.41 -5.12
CA GLU A 73 9.55 5.43 -6.09
C GLU A 73 8.68 6.69 -5.88
N PRO A 74 9.30 7.85 -5.54
CA PRO A 74 10.74 8.02 -5.33
C PRO A 74 11.28 7.24 -4.12
N PRO A 75 12.61 7.03 -4.01
CA PRO A 75 13.23 6.37 -2.86
C PRO A 75 12.77 6.96 -1.53
N LEU A 76 12.61 6.10 -0.51
CA LEU A 76 12.06 6.48 0.80
C LEU A 76 12.79 7.69 1.40
N GLU A 77 14.11 7.68 1.38
CA GLU A 77 14.94 8.73 1.97
C GLU A 77 14.76 10.09 1.28
N LEU A 78 14.54 10.12 -0.04
CA LEU A 78 14.26 11.34 -0.79
C LEU A 78 12.83 11.84 -0.51
N ARG A 79 11.88 10.93 -0.39
CA ARG A 79 10.50 11.25 -0.07
C ARG A 79 10.37 11.86 1.33
N LEU A 80 11.09 11.32 2.31
CA LEU A 80 11.12 11.85 3.69
C LEU A 80 11.72 13.26 3.74
N LEU A 81 12.78 13.53 2.98
CA LEU A 81 13.36 14.87 2.88
C LEU A 81 12.38 15.86 2.25
N ASP A 82 11.70 15.50 1.16
CA ASP A 82 10.71 16.35 0.52
C ASP A 82 9.54 16.67 1.47
N TYR A 83 9.02 15.69 2.19
CA TYR A 83 7.99 15.89 3.21
C TYR A 83 8.46 16.79 4.34
N PHE A 84 9.69 16.58 4.85
CA PHE A 84 10.27 17.44 5.87
C PHE A 84 10.26 18.91 5.43
N VAL A 85 10.74 19.22 4.22
CA VAL A 85 10.78 20.58 3.69
C VAL A 85 9.39 21.19 3.59
N ARG A 86 8.42 20.44 3.09
CA ARG A 86 7.03 20.91 2.92
C ARG A 86 6.35 21.15 4.27
N ILE A 87 6.46 20.21 5.20
CA ILE A 87 5.89 20.33 6.56
C ILE A 87 6.51 21.53 7.26
N TYR A 88 7.85 21.63 7.28
CA TYR A 88 8.54 22.73 7.94
C TYR A 88 8.21 24.10 7.34
N ARG A 89 8.06 24.19 6.01
CA ARG A 89 7.64 25.44 5.35
C ARG A 89 6.25 25.88 5.80
N ARG A 90 5.33 24.96 6.01
CA ARG A 90 3.95 25.24 6.41
C ARG A 90 3.82 25.52 7.89
N GLU A 91 4.36 24.67 8.73
CA GLU A 91 4.10 24.69 10.16
C GLU A 91 5.12 25.51 10.96
N ARG A 92 6.35 25.70 10.44
CA ARG A 92 7.45 26.43 11.10
C ARG A 92 7.78 25.89 12.50
N LYS A 93 7.49 24.63 12.76
CA LYS A 93 7.86 23.88 13.96
C LYS A 93 8.91 22.83 13.63
N PRO A 94 9.71 22.38 14.62
CA PRO A 94 10.55 21.20 14.46
C PRO A 94 9.71 20.01 13.96
N VAL A 95 10.29 19.22 13.04
CA VAL A 95 9.63 18.05 12.47
C VAL A 95 10.45 16.81 12.84
N ARG A 96 9.83 15.89 13.54
CA ARG A 96 10.37 14.56 13.83
C ARG A 96 9.70 13.54 12.91
N GLN A 97 10.50 12.83 12.14
CA GLN A 97 9.98 11.83 11.19
C GLN A 97 10.27 10.42 11.68
N VAL A 98 9.26 9.57 11.59
CA VAL A 98 9.34 8.16 11.95
C VAL A 98 8.68 7.32 10.85
N VAL A 99 9.44 6.35 10.33
CA VAL A 99 8.94 5.31 9.43
C VAL A 99 8.67 4.06 10.26
N ILE A 100 7.48 3.50 10.15
CA ILE A 100 7.11 2.22 10.76
C ILE A 100 7.08 1.17 9.66
N ALA A 101 8.09 0.30 9.64
CA ALA A 101 8.15 -0.84 8.74
C ALA A 101 7.31 -2.00 9.29
N LEU A 102 6.34 -2.47 8.48
CA LEU A 102 5.32 -3.43 8.87
C LEU A 102 5.69 -4.87 8.53
N ALA A 103 6.31 -5.10 7.37
CA ALA A 103 6.69 -6.43 6.90
C ALA A 103 8.19 -6.68 7.08
N GLU A 104 8.52 -7.85 7.63
CA GLU A 104 9.90 -8.26 7.85
C GLU A 104 10.68 -8.36 6.55
N THR A 105 11.87 -7.77 6.53
CA THR A 105 12.81 -7.82 5.41
C THR A 105 14.24 -7.98 5.90
N SER A 106 15.06 -8.69 5.13
CA SER A 106 16.52 -8.77 5.35
C SER A 106 17.27 -7.64 4.65
N VAL A 107 16.61 -6.86 3.81
CA VAL A 107 17.22 -5.74 3.11
C VAL A 107 17.35 -4.56 4.06
N HIS A 108 18.48 -3.84 3.97
CA HIS A 108 18.68 -2.63 4.77
C HIS A 108 17.66 -1.56 4.42
N ILE A 109 16.95 -1.06 5.43
CA ILE A 109 16.04 0.08 5.29
C ILE A 109 16.85 1.33 5.60
N PRO A 110 17.00 2.29 4.66
CA PRO A 110 17.74 3.51 4.91
C PRO A 110 17.06 4.35 6.02
N ASP A 111 17.86 4.98 6.87
CA ASP A 111 17.41 5.88 7.94
C ASP A 111 17.95 7.31 7.77
N GLU A 112 18.63 7.55 6.65
CA GLU A 112 19.14 8.87 6.27
C GLU A 112 19.20 9.07 4.76
N PHE A 113 19.04 10.32 4.33
CA PHE A 113 19.38 10.81 3.00
C PHE A 113 20.69 11.57 3.09
N HIS A 114 21.65 11.24 2.23
CA HIS A 114 22.93 11.95 2.17
C HIS A 114 23.40 12.11 0.73
N VAL A 115 23.42 13.34 0.25
CA VAL A 115 23.96 13.69 -1.08
C VAL A 115 24.74 15.00 -0.97
N GLY A 116 26.06 14.97 -1.24
CA GLY A 116 26.94 16.12 -1.07
C GLY A 116 26.91 16.64 0.36
N ASP A 117 26.60 17.93 0.54
CA ASP A 117 26.53 18.58 1.86
C ASP A 117 25.09 18.50 2.46
N THR A 118 24.14 17.86 1.77
CA THR A 118 22.77 17.70 2.26
C THR A 118 22.66 16.41 3.03
N TRP A 119 22.27 16.54 4.30
CA TRP A 119 22.08 15.43 5.20
C TRP A 119 20.75 15.55 5.93
N HIS A 120 19.94 14.49 5.86
CA HIS A 120 18.66 14.42 6.52
C HIS A 120 18.47 13.04 7.17
N ARG A 121 18.09 13.02 8.45
CA ARG A 121 17.88 11.79 9.23
C ARG A 121 16.45 11.69 9.69
N TYR A 122 15.98 10.43 9.76
CA TYR A 122 14.70 10.04 10.34
C TYR A 122 14.86 8.73 11.10
N ARG A 123 13.87 8.38 11.90
CA ARG A 123 13.89 7.13 12.67
C ARG A 123 13.13 6.05 11.91
N VAL A 124 13.71 4.85 11.81
CA VAL A 124 13.03 3.65 11.33
C VAL A 124 12.68 2.76 12.53
N VAL A 125 11.40 2.39 12.64
CA VAL A 125 10.86 1.46 13.62
C VAL A 125 10.44 0.20 12.87
N LYS A 126 11.18 -0.88 13.03
CA LYS A 126 10.85 -2.18 12.48
C LYS A 126 9.99 -2.91 13.50
N LEU A 127 8.72 -3.15 13.20
CA LEU A 127 7.80 -3.74 14.20
C LEU A 127 8.23 -5.12 14.67
N TRP A 128 8.77 -5.94 13.79
CA TRP A 128 9.26 -7.28 14.14
C TRP A 128 10.47 -7.31 15.08
N GLU A 129 11.11 -6.17 15.31
CA GLU A 129 12.20 -6.00 16.28
C GLU A 129 11.72 -5.34 17.59
N GLN A 130 10.48 -4.81 17.65
CA GLN A 130 9.95 -4.12 18.82
C GLN A 130 9.34 -5.11 19.82
N ASP A 131 9.54 -4.85 21.12
CA ASP A 131 8.82 -5.56 22.18
C ASP A 131 7.32 -5.33 22.04
N SER A 132 6.53 -6.39 22.19
CA SER A 132 5.08 -6.32 22.12
C SER A 132 4.44 -5.66 23.35
N ALA A 133 5.08 -5.69 24.53
CA ALA A 133 4.49 -5.23 25.78
C ALA A 133 4.08 -3.74 25.75
N PRO A 134 4.89 -2.79 25.24
CA PRO A 134 4.45 -1.40 25.12
C PRO A 134 3.26 -1.20 24.18
N LEU A 135 3.15 -2.01 23.11
CA LEU A 135 2.03 -1.96 22.19
C LEU A 135 0.76 -2.54 22.83
N LEU A 136 0.89 -3.61 23.59
CA LEU A 136 -0.22 -4.25 24.30
C LEU A 136 -0.77 -3.40 25.48
N ALA A 137 -0.02 -2.41 25.93
CA ALA A 137 -0.44 -1.50 26.99
C ALA A 137 -1.55 -0.52 26.56
N HIS A 138 -1.72 -0.30 25.26
CA HIS A 138 -2.64 0.69 24.70
C HIS A 138 -3.58 0.04 23.69
N THR A 139 -4.88 0.20 23.88
CA THR A 139 -5.94 -0.45 23.06
C THR A 139 -5.76 -0.15 21.57
N GLY A 140 -5.52 1.10 21.19
CA GLY A 140 -5.35 1.52 19.81
C GLY A 140 -4.09 0.97 19.12
N LEU A 141 -3.12 0.43 19.89
CA LEU A 141 -1.90 -0.15 19.35
C LEU A 141 -1.94 -1.69 19.23
N TRP A 142 -2.99 -2.34 19.75
CA TRP A 142 -3.13 -3.81 19.65
C TRP A 142 -3.04 -4.34 18.21
N PRO A 143 -3.62 -3.69 17.19
CA PRO A 143 -3.43 -4.13 15.81
C PRO A 143 -1.97 -4.15 15.35
N LEU A 144 -1.15 -3.18 15.77
CA LEU A 144 0.27 -3.15 15.45
C LEU A 144 1.06 -4.22 16.21
N ALA A 145 0.61 -4.58 17.43
CA ALA A 145 1.26 -5.59 18.26
C ALA A 145 1.32 -6.97 17.58
N VAL A 146 0.41 -7.31 16.66
CA VAL A 146 0.44 -8.59 15.92
C VAL A 146 1.71 -8.77 15.10
N LEU A 147 2.37 -7.67 14.72
CA LEU A 147 3.61 -7.65 13.94
C LEU A 147 4.86 -7.53 14.81
N ALA A 148 4.72 -7.29 16.11
CA ALA A 148 5.83 -7.11 17.04
C ALA A 148 6.65 -8.40 17.26
N HIS A 149 7.85 -8.23 17.82
CA HIS A 149 8.68 -9.36 18.23
C HIS A 149 8.01 -10.17 19.34
N ALA A 150 7.98 -11.50 19.17
CA ALA A 150 7.55 -12.43 20.20
C ALA A 150 8.27 -13.78 20.03
N ALA A 151 8.59 -14.43 21.14
CA ALA A 151 9.15 -15.78 21.13
C ALA A 151 8.17 -16.79 20.52
N GLN A 152 6.88 -16.55 20.66
CA GLN A 152 5.79 -17.35 20.11
C GLN A 152 4.79 -16.43 19.39
N PRO A 153 5.01 -16.11 18.11
CA PRO A 153 4.19 -15.14 17.39
C PRO A 153 2.70 -15.50 17.30
N GLU A 154 2.37 -16.79 17.16
CA GLU A 154 0.97 -17.25 17.12
C GLU A 154 0.27 -17.07 18.48
N GLN A 155 0.98 -17.18 19.60
CA GLN A 155 0.40 -16.90 20.91
C GLN A 155 0.13 -15.41 21.10
N LEU A 156 1.04 -14.53 20.64
CA LEU A 156 0.81 -13.09 20.63
C LEU A 156 -0.43 -12.73 19.78
N LEU A 157 -0.58 -13.36 18.62
CA LEU A 157 -1.76 -13.17 17.77
C LEU A 157 -3.06 -13.59 18.48
N MET A 158 -3.05 -14.72 19.19
CA MET A 158 -4.20 -15.17 19.98
C MET A 158 -4.51 -14.22 21.15
N GLU A 159 -3.47 -13.73 21.85
CA GLU A 159 -3.63 -12.73 22.92
C GLU A 159 -4.28 -11.44 22.40
N VAL A 160 -3.83 -10.93 21.27
CA VAL A 160 -4.43 -9.75 20.65
C VAL A 160 -5.89 -10.01 20.27
N ALA A 161 -6.19 -11.16 19.66
CA ALA A 161 -7.56 -11.52 19.29
C ALA A 161 -8.48 -11.61 20.53
N GLU A 162 -7.99 -12.16 21.64
CA GLU A 162 -8.70 -12.20 22.91
C GLU A 162 -8.93 -10.79 23.46
N LYS A 163 -7.89 -9.96 23.55
CA LYS A 163 -8.00 -8.57 24.03
C LYS A 163 -9.03 -7.77 23.23
N VAL A 164 -8.98 -7.83 21.92
CA VAL A 164 -9.93 -7.12 21.04
C VAL A 164 -11.36 -7.60 21.30
N SER A 165 -11.57 -8.90 21.55
CA SER A 165 -12.88 -9.47 21.85
C SER A 165 -13.51 -8.96 23.16
N THR A 166 -12.70 -8.40 24.08
CA THR A 166 -13.17 -7.85 25.37
C THR A 166 -13.66 -6.41 25.28
N ILE A 167 -13.46 -5.73 24.16
CA ILE A 167 -13.90 -4.35 23.95
C ILE A 167 -15.45 -4.31 24.01
N VAL A 168 -15.96 -3.41 24.82
CA VAL A 168 -17.41 -3.30 25.08
C VAL A 168 -18.12 -2.58 23.94
N ASP A 169 -17.53 -1.54 23.40
CA ASP A 169 -18.07 -0.80 22.27
C ASP A 169 -17.99 -1.65 20.99
N ASP A 170 -19.13 -1.85 20.35
CA ASP A 170 -19.27 -2.74 19.20
C ASP A 170 -18.54 -2.19 17.97
N ASP A 171 -18.58 -0.88 17.75
CA ASP A 171 -17.94 -0.22 16.61
C ASP A 171 -16.41 -0.27 16.78
N GLU A 172 -15.88 0.15 17.95
CA GLU A 172 -14.45 0.07 18.26
C GLU A 172 -13.94 -1.38 18.19
N ARG A 173 -14.71 -2.34 18.72
CA ARG A 173 -14.35 -3.77 18.65
C ARG A 173 -14.27 -4.24 17.19
N SER A 174 -15.24 -3.88 16.37
CA SER A 174 -15.26 -4.30 14.96
C SER A 174 -14.11 -3.69 14.16
N ASP A 175 -13.80 -2.42 14.40
CA ASP A 175 -12.72 -1.70 13.74
C ASP A 175 -11.34 -2.24 14.14
N LEU A 176 -11.09 -2.47 15.42
CA LEU A 176 -9.82 -3.04 15.89
C LEU A 176 -9.67 -4.53 15.53
N THR A 177 -10.79 -5.29 15.43
CA THR A 177 -10.79 -6.66 14.90
C THR A 177 -10.37 -6.66 13.43
N ALA A 178 -10.93 -5.76 12.63
CA ALA A 178 -10.59 -5.63 11.22
C ALA A 178 -9.12 -5.22 11.04
N ALA A 179 -8.69 -4.22 11.82
CA ALA A 179 -7.32 -3.73 11.80
C ALA A 179 -6.29 -4.84 12.13
N ALA A 180 -6.51 -5.56 13.23
CA ALA A 180 -5.62 -6.65 13.64
C ALA A 180 -5.63 -7.80 12.63
N GLY A 181 -6.80 -8.16 12.08
CA GLY A 181 -6.93 -9.21 11.09
C GLY A 181 -6.22 -8.91 9.77
N ILE A 182 -6.32 -7.66 9.28
CA ILE A 182 -5.66 -7.21 8.06
C ILE A 182 -4.14 -7.20 8.25
N LEU A 183 -3.64 -6.60 9.34
CA LEU A 183 -2.20 -6.55 9.62
C LEU A 183 -1.62 -7.93 9.88
N ALA A 184 -2.36 -8.82 10.55
CA ALA A 184 -1.95 -10.22 10.73
C ALA A 184 -1.73 -10.93 9.39
N GLY A 185 -2.45 -10.55 8.33
CA GLY A 185 -2.27 -11.08 6.98
C GLY A 185 -0.89 -10.83 6.37
N LEU A 186 -0.11 -9.87 6.87
CA LEU A 186 1.29 -9.64 6.46
C LEU A 186 2.25 -10.72 6.97
N ARG A 187 1.89 -11.43 8.04
CA ARG A 187 2.81 -12.35 8.75
C ARG A 187 2.30 -13.78 8.88
N PHE A 188 0.98 -13.97 8.99
CA PHE A 188 0.39 -15.24 9.36
C PHE A 188 -0.42 -15.89 8.23
N ASP A 189 -0.57 -17.23 8.32
CA ASP A 189 -1.41 -17.97 7.39
C ASP A 189 -2.88 -17.52 7.41
N ARG A 190 -3.48 -17.43 6.24
CA ARG A 190 -4.86 -16.96 6.04
C ARG A 190 -5.89 -17.77 6.87
N ASN A 191 -5.68 -19.07 7.06
CA ASN A 191 -6.64 -19.89 7.81
C ASN A 191 -6.55 -19.63 9.30
N LEU A 192 -5.35 -19.35 9.82
CA LEU A 192 -5.15 -18.96 11.21
C LEU A 192 -5.83 -17.61 11.48
N VAL A 193 -5.55 -16.61 10.64
CA VAL A 193 -6.17 -15.29 10.76
C VAL A 193 -7.69 -15.37 10.72
N ARG A 194 -8.28 -16.11 9.77
CA ARG A 194 -9.73 -16.28 9.66
C ARG A 194 -10.38 -16.98 10.86
N ARG A 195 -9.66 -17.85 11.54
CA ARG A 195 -10.16 -18.53 12.76
C ARG A 195 -10.22 -17.58 13.95
N LEU A 196 -9.24 -16.69 14.06
CA LEU A 196 -9.12 -15.78 15.20
C LEU A 196 -9.96 -14.50 15.00
N PHE A 197 -9.93 -13.93 13.81
CA PHE A 197 -10.67 -12.71 13.46
C PHE A 197 -11.86 -13.07 12.57
N ARG A 198 -13.04 -13.18 13.20
CA ARG A 198 -14.26 -13.61 12.51
C ARG A 198 -14.71 -12.57 11.48
N LYS A 199 -14.94 -13.03 10.25
CA LYS A 199 -15.37 -12.18 9.14
C LYS A 199 -16.66 -11.40 9.47
N GLU A 200 -17.58 -12.03 10.21
CA GLU A 200 -18.86 -11.43 10.59
C GLU A 200 -18.69 -10.17 11.44
N ILE A 201 -17.68 -10.16 12.34
CA ILE A 201 -17.34 -9.00 13.16
C ILE A 201 -16.65 -7.94 12.29
N MET A 202 -15.68 -8.34 11.47
CA MET A 202 -14.98 -7.43 10.56
C MET A 202 -15.93 -6.72 9.59
N MET A 203 -16.96 -7.40 9.10
CA MET A 203 -17.98 -6.81 8.21
C MET A 203 -18.84 -5.72 8.88
N GLN A 204 -18.83 -5.60 10.20
CA GLN A 204 -19.50 -4.50 10.92
C GLN A 204 -18.63 -3.22 10.90
N SER A 205 -17.31 -3.37 10.77
CA SER A 205 -16.38 -2.25 10.64
C SER A 205 -16.68 -1.43 9.39
N VAL A 206 -16.78 -0.11 9.56
CA VAL A 206 -16.91 0.84 8.44
C VAL A 206 -15.69 0.78 7.56
N ILE A 207 -14.50 0.76 8.17
CA ILE A 207 -13.20 0.75 7.47
C ILE A 207 -13.06 -0.52 6.63
N TYR A 208 -13.38 -1.67 7.18
CA TYR A 208 -13.31 -2.94 6.44
C TYR A 208 -14.24 -2.94 5.23
N ARG A 209 -15.44 -2.36 5.36
CA ARG A 209 -16.37 -2.22 4.24
C ARG A 209 -15.87 -1.26 3.18
N GLU A 210 -15.24 -0.15 3.57
CA GLU A 210 -14.62 0.80 2.64
C GLU A 210 -13.46 0.14 1.87
N ILE A 211 -12.58 -0.61 2.56
CA ILE A 211 -11.50 -1.38 1.94
C ILE A 211 -12.03 -2.39 0.92
N LEU A 212 -13.10 -3.12 1.27
CA LEU A 212 -13.73 -4.08 0.36
C LEU A 212 -14.33 -3.37 -0.86
N ALA A 213 -15.07 -2.28 -0.67
CA ALA A 213 -15.68 -1.52 -1.76
C ALA A 213 -14.62 -0.95 -2.72
N GLU A 214 -13.51 -0.43 -2.18
CA GLU A 214 -12.39 0.06 -3.00
C GLU A 214 -11.72 -1.09 -3.77
N GLY A 215 -11.52 -2.24 -3.12
CA GLY A 215 -10.98 -3.44 -3.77
C GLY A 215 -11.89 -3.96 -4.90
N GLU A 216 -13.20 -3.95 -4.72
CA GLU A 216 -14.18 -4.29 -5.74
C GLU A 216 -14.13 -3.32 -6.92
N GLN A 217 -14.07 -2.01 -6.65
CA GLN A 217 -13.98 -0.98 -7.69
C GLN A 217 -12.68 -1.10 -8.52
N ILE A 218 -11.54 -1.33 -7.86
CA ILE A 218 -10.26 -1.57 -8.54
C ILE A 218 -10.33 -2.85 -9.37
N GLY A 219 -10.92 -3.91 -8.81
CA GLY A 219 -11.11 -5.19 -9.50
C GLY A 219 -12.00 -5.06 -10.74
N GLU A 220 -13.09 -4.28 -10.66
CA GLU A 220 -13.97 -3.98 -11.78
C GLU A 220 -13.25 -3.20 -12.87
N GLN A 221 -12.54 -2.11 -12.52
CA GLN A 221 -11.75 -1.32 -13.49
C GLN A 221 -10.69 -2.17 -14.20
N HIS A 222 -9.94 -3.00 -13.45
CA HIS A 222 -8.98 -3.91 -14.04
C HIS A 222 -9.64 -4.98 -14.92
N GLY A 223 -10.80 -5.47 -14.50
CA GLY A 223 -11.61 -6.41 -15.26
C GLY A 223 -12.10 -5.83 -16.58
N GLU A 224 -12.61 -4.60 -16.57
CA GLU A 224 -13.05 -3.88 -17.76
C GLU A 224 -11.88 -3.63 -18.74
N LEU A 225 -10.75 -3.11 -18.25
CA LEU A 225 -9.55 -2.87 -19.07
C LEU A 225 -9.03 -4.17 -19.71
N ARG A 226 -8.95 -5.23 -18.91
CA ARG A 226 -8.52 -6.55 -19.38
C ARG A 226 -9.53 -7.15 -20.36
N GLY A 227 -10.81 -7.03 -20.09
CA GLY A 227 -11.89 -7.50 -20.96
C GLY A 227 -11.90 -6.76 -22.30
N ALA A 228 -11.71 -5.44 -22.29
CA ALA A 228 -11.59 -4.62 -23.49
C ALA A 228 -10.37 -5.04 -24.34
N LEU A 229 -9.20 -5.27 -23.70
CA LEU A 229 -7.99 -5.73 -24.39
C LEU A 229 -8.20 -7.10 -25.04
N ILE A 230 -8.75 -8.07 -24.30
CA ILE A 230 -9.04 -9.42 -24.81
C ILE A 230 -10.07 -9.36 -25.95
N GLY A 231 -11.11 -8.53 -25.82
CA GLY A 231 -12.11 -8.33 -26.85
C GLY A 231 -11.51 -7.78 -28.15
N ARG A 232 -10.67 -6.73 -28.05
CA ARG A 232 -9.94 -6.15 -29.19
C ARG A 232 -9.02 -7.18 -29.84
N LEU A 233 -8.20 -7.87 -29.06
CA LEU A 233 -7.30 -8.92 -29.53
C LEU A 233 -8.06 -9.98 -30.32
N SER A 234 -9.19 -10.47 -29.78
CA SER A 234 -10.02 -11.47 -30.45
C SER A 234 -10.58 -11.01 -31.81
N VAL A 235 -10.95 -9.73 -31.90
CA VAL A 235 -11.41 -9.13 -33.17
C VAL A 235 -10.27 -9.06 -34.18
N VAL A 236 -9.10 -8.52 -33.77
CA VAL A 236 -7.92 -8.40 -34.62
C VAL A 236 -7.46 -9.76 -35.13
N GLU A 237 -7.35 -10.75 -34.25
CA GLU A 237 -6.98 -12.12 -34.62
C GLU A 237 -7.95 -12.73 -35.64
N ARG A 238 -9.25 -12.52 -35.45
CA ARG A 238 -10.27 -13.02 -36.40
C ARG A 238 -10.16 -12.34 -37.76
N LEU A 239 -9.92 -11.03 -37.78
CA LEU A 239 -9.73 -10.28 -39.03
C LEU A 239 -8.46 -10.69 -39.77
N LEU A 240 -7.34 -10.84 -39.03
CA LEU A 240 -6.08 -11.32 -39.59
C LEU A 240 -6.24 -12.74 -40.15
N LYS A 241 -6.88 -13.64 -39.43
CA LYS A 241 -7.17 -15.00 -39.92
C LYS A 241 -8.05 -15.00 -41.17
N HIS A 242 -9.05 -14.13 -41.23
CA HIS A 242 -9.92 -14.03 -42.39
C HIS A 242 -9.18 -13.50 -43.62
N ARG A 243 -8.27 -12.54 -43.41
CA ARG A 243 -7.58 -11.86 -44.50
C ARG A 243 -6.32 -12.60 -45.00
N LEU A 244 -5.53 -13.09 -44.04
CA LEU A 244 -4.22 -13.69 -44.34
C LEU A 244 -4.19 -15.22 -44.21
N GLY A 245 -5.27 -15.83 -43.71
CA GLY A 245 -5.34 -17.27 -43.48
C GLY A 245 -4.60 -17.68 -42.19
N LEU A 246 -3.68 -18.64 -42.34
CA LEU A 246 -2.98 -19.22 -41.19
C LEU A 246 -1.85 -18.28 -40.72
N ILE A 247 -1.93 -17.83 -39.48
CA ILE A 247 -0.91 -16.98 -38.89
C ILE A 247 0.15 -17.84 -38.19
N PRO A 248 1.45 -17.59 -38.43
CA PRO A 248 2.53 -18.33 -37.78
C PRO A 248 2.48 -18.19 -36.25
N PRO A 249 2.80 -19.23 -35.47
CA PRO A 249 2.77 -19.20 -34.00
C PRO A 249 3.61 -18.07 -33.38
N GLU A 250 4.74 -17.73 -34.01
CA GLU A 250 5.62 -16.64 -33.57
C GLU A 250 4.95 -15.27 -33.74
N ALA A 251 4.26 -15.02 -34.85
CA ALA A 251 3.49 -13.80 -35.05
C ALA A 251 2.29 -13.73 -34.09
N GLN A 252 1.61 -14.87 -33.86
CA GLN A 252 0.53 -14.96 -32.90
C GLN A 252 0.97 -14.59 -31.48
N ALA A 253 2.12 -15.09 -31.03
CA ALA A 253 2.68 -14.74 -29.71
C ALA A 253 3.02 -13.24 -29.61
N GLN A 254 3.53 -12.65 -30.71
CA GLN A 254 3.81 -11.21 -30.74
C GLN A 254 2.54 -10.36 -30.69
N ILE A 255 1.48 -10.75 -31.40
CA ILE A 255 0.19 -10.06 -31.39
C ILE A 255 -0.42 -10.11 -29.97
N THR A 256 -0.34 -11.26 -29.31
CA THR A 256 -0.86 -11.43 -27.93
C THR A 256 -0.13 -10.56 -26.89
N ALA A 257 1.12 -10.17 -27.17
CA ALA A 257 1.95 -9.33 -26.32
C ALA A 257 1.79 -7.82 -26.58
N LEU A 258 0.98 -7.42 -27.57
CA LEU A 258 0.77 -6.01 -27.90
C LEU A 258 -0.07 -5.30 -26.83
N THR A 259 0.28 -4.04 -26.59
CA THR A 259 -0.51 -3.11 -25.76
C THR A 259 -1.76 -2.65 -26.48
N SER A 260 -2.71 -2.04 -25.74
CA SER A 260 -3.96 -1.53 -26.34
C SER A 260 -3.71 -0.51 -27.48
N PRO A 261 -2.82 0.50 -27.33
CA PRO A 261 -2.50 1.39 -28.46
C PRO A 261 -1.89 0.68 -29.66
N GLU A 262 -1.03 -0.32 -29.45
CA GLU A 262 -0.42 -1.08 -30.53
C GLU A 262 -1.44 -1.95 -31.27
N LEU A 263 -2.45 -2.50 -30.56
CA LEU A 263 -3.56 -3.21 -31.18
C LEU A 263 -4.44 -2.28 -32.02
N ASP A 264 -4.65 -1.04 -31.60
CA ASP A 264 -5.39 -0.04 -32.38
C ASP A 264 -4.61 0.26 -33.67
N LEU A 265 -3.29 0.47 -33.63
CA LEU A 265 -2.43 0.64 -34.81
C LEU A 265 -2.45 -0.58 -35.70
N LEU A 266 -2.39 -1.80 -35.15
CA LEU A 266 -2.50 -3.03 -35.93
C LEU A 266 -3.86 -3.14 -36.62
N SER A 267 -4.94 -2.70 -35.93
CA SER A 267 -6.29 -2.70 -36.51
C SER A 267 -6.45 -1.79 -37.71
N GLU A 268 -5.70 -0.71 -37.79
CA GLU A 268 -5.63 0.18 -38.96
C GLU A 268 -4.75 -0.44 -40.05
N ALA A 269 -3.55 -0.88 -39.66
CA ALA A 269 -2.58 -1.42 -40.63
C ALA A 269 -3.05 -2.71 -41.32
N LEU A 270 -3.82 -3.55 -40.60
CA LEU A 270 -4.32 -4.82 -41.17
C LEU A 270 -5.22 -4.62 -42.43
N LEU A 271 -5.77 -3.42 -42.60
CA LEU A 271 -6.58 -3.11 -43.79
C LEU A 271 -5.75 -3.15 -45.09
N ASP A 272 -4.46 -2.88 -44.99
CA ASP A 272 -3.54 -2.82 -46.11
C ASP A 272 -2.73 -4.13 -46.31
N PHE A 273 -2.78 -5.08 -45.36
CA PHE A 273 -2.05 -6.35 -45.45
C PHE A 273 -2.66 -7.26 -46.52
N ASN A 274 -1.83 -7.81 -47.34
CA ASN A 274 -2.20 -8.79 -48.38
C ASN A 274 -1.54 -10.16 -48.14
N THR A 275 -0.43 -10.18 -47.42
CA THR A 275 0.38 -11.38 -47.14
C THR A 275 0.75 -11.47 -45.65
N VAL A 276 1.16 -12.65 -45.20
CA VAL A 276 1.69 -12.84 -43.84
C VAL A 276 3.01 -12.07 -43.64
N ASP A 277 3.77 -11.85 -44.74
CA ASP A 277 5.03 -11.10 -44.70
C ASP A 277 4.79 -9.61 -44.35
N ASP A 278 3.65 -9.04 -44.79
CA ASP A 278 3.27 -7.67 -44.42
C ASP A 278 3.04 -7.56 -42.89
N LEU A 279 2.37 -8.54 -42.32
CA LEU A 279 2.15 -8.61 -40.85
C LEU A 279 3.47 -8.76 -40.10
N THR A 280 4.34 -9.67 -40.49
CA THR A 280 5.61 -9.91 -39.78
C THR A 280 6.56 -8.73 -39.93
N GLY A 281 6.57 -8.05 -41.08
CA GLY A 281 7.30 -6.81 -41.32
C GLY A 281 6.82 -5.67 -40.38
N TRP A 282 5.51 -5.52 -40.26
CA TRP A 282 4.91 -4.52 -39.35
C TRP A 282 5.24 -4.81 -37.87
N LEU A 283 5.12 -6.07 -37.43
CA LEU A 283 5.47 -6.50 -36.08
C LEU A 283 6.96 -6.28 -35.74
N ALA A 284 7.84 -6.41 -36.70
CA ALA A 284 9.26 -6.12 -36.55
C ALA A 284 9.53 -4.60 -36.42
N ALA A 285 8.80 -3.79 -37.18
CA ALA A 285 8.97 -2.34 -37.18
C ALA A 285 8.48 -1.65 -35.90
N ILE A 286 7.43 -2.16 -35.25
CA ILE A 286 6.89 -1.55 -34.00
C ILE A 286 7.76 -1.81 -32.78
N ARG A 287 8.74 -2.73 -32.87
CA ARG A 287 9.66 -3.09 -31.78
C ARG A 287 11.06 -2.49 -31.92
N SER A 288 11.34 -1.83 -33.07
CA SER A 288 12.59 -1.13 -33.33
C SER A 288 12.51 0.33 -32.89
#